data_b5b4559148af1ee473cdec49314a91d7
#
_entry.id   b5b4559148af1ee473cdec49314a91d7
#
_cell.length_a   1.000
_cell.length_b   1.000
_cell.length_c   1.000
_cell.angle_alpha   90.00
_cell.angle_beta   90.00
_cell.angle_gamma   90.00
#
_symmetry.space_group_name_H-M   'P 1'
#
loop_
_entity.id
_entity.type
_entity.pdbx_description
1 polymer ?
#
loop_
_entity_poly.entity_id
_entity_poly.type
_entity_poly.pdbx_seq_one_letter_code
_entity_poly.pdbx_strand_id
1 'polypeptide(L)'
;MKMPAEEVIADPSRTMRAQTPEEQAQALIYQAWEARTQRQAAALARRALEMFPDCADAYTVLAGAEARSAEEARVLYEHGVDAGRRSLGKAFFDEHRGYFWGMIETRPYMRARRGLADCLWALGRKRESLTHCEALLELNPDDNQGIRHGLLSRYLTLGNDTGAARLFRDYAHDASAAFLWSRVLLDLRRGDQVAAKEHLVLAMDGNPHVAGFFAGKRKPPARLPEHYSPGDRNEAVLYIANFAEAWLASPDAMDWLTDQLAN
;
A
#
# COMPACT_ATOMS: atom_id res chain seq x y z
N MET A 1 1.87 53.74 -19.99
CA MET A 1 2.17 53.02 -21.23
C MET A 1 1.80 51.56 -20.97
N LYS A 2 0.58 51.15 -21.43
CA LYS A 2 0.07 49.78 -21.24
C LYS A 2 0.62 48.91 -22.38
N MET A 3 1.30 47.82 -21.99
CA MET A 3 1.69 46.76 -22.94
C MET A 3 0.45 46.00 -23.39
N PRO A 4 0.28 45.62 -24.64
CA PRO A 4 -0.84 44.85 -25.13
C PRO A 4 -0.69 43.39 -24.65
N ALA A 5 -1.81 42.75 -24.27
CA ALA A 5 -1.90 41.34 -24.01
C ALA A 5 -1.66 40.58 -25.33
N GLU A 6 -0.62 39.76 -25.39
CA GLU A 6 -0.45 38.76 -26.43
C GLU A 6 -1.55 37.72 -26.29
N GLU A 7 -2.51 37.73 -27.20
CA GLU A 7 -3.41 36.62 -27.47
C GLU A 7 -2.57 35.40 -27.86
N VAL A 8 -2.46 34.42 -26.98
CA VAL A 8 -1.96 33.09 -27.33
C VAL A 8 -3.00 32.47 -28.26
N ILE A 9 -2.82 32.67 -29.57
CA ILE A 9 -3.58 31.95 -30.60
C ILE A 9 -3.20 30.48 -30.45
N ALA A 10 -4.13 29.66 -29.94
CA ALA A 10 -4.00 28.22 -29.92
C ALA A 10 -3.81 27.73 -31.36
N ASP A 11 -2.66 27.17 -31.67
CA ASP A 11 -2.32 26.60 -32.97
C ASP A 11 -3.30 25.46 -33.31
N PRO A 12 -4.17 25.62 -34.34
CA PRO A 12 -5.14 24.60 -34.74
C PRO A 12 -4.49 23.36 -35.38
N SER A 13 -3.18 23.40 -35.63
CA SER A 13 -2.43 22.31 -36.25
C SER A 13 -1.84 21.31 -35.24
N ARG A 14 -2.21 21.37 -33.97
CA ARG A 14 -1.93 20.30 -33.04
C ARG A 14 -2.75 19.06 -33.43
N THR A 15 -2.30 18.41 -34.50
CA THR A 15 -2.80 17.11 -34.96
C THR A 15 -2.96 16.22 -33.76
N MET A 16 -4.21 15.83 -33.43
CA MET A 16 -4.50 14.81 -32.41
C MET A 16 -3.73 13.56 -32.84
N ARG A 17 -2.59 13.33 -32.20
CA ARG A 17 -1.82 12.11 -32.40
C ARG A 17 -2.76 10.95 -32.14
N ALA A 18 -2.85 10.02 -33.08
CA ALA A 18 -3.62 8.80 -32.86
C ALA A 18 -3.12 8.11 -31.60
N GLN A 19 -4.04 7.75 -30.71
CA GLN A 19 -3.69 7.05 -29.47
C GLN A 19 -3.03 5.72 -29.79
N THR A 20 -1.96 5.40 -29.09
CA THR A 20 -1.32 4.08 -29.17
C THR A 20 -2.25 2.99 -28.64
N PRO A 21 -2.04 1.71 -29.00
CA PRO A 21 -2.78 0.59 -28.42
C PRO A 21 -2.70 0.58 -26.88
N GLU A 22 -1.55 0.96 -26.31
CA GLU A 22 -1.36 1.06 -24.85
C GLU A 22 -2.23 2.17 -24.26
N GLU A 23 -2.24 3.37 -24.85
CA GLU A 23 -3.08 4.49 -24.39
C GLU A 23 -4.57 4.16 -24.49
N GLN A 24 -5.00 3.45 -25.54
CA GLN A 24 -6.37 3.01 -25.72
C GLN A 24 -6.74 1.93 -24.68
N ALA A 25 -5.87 0.96 -24.42
CA ALA A 25 -6.06 -0.05 -23.39
C ALA A 25 -6.17 0.60 -22.00
N GLN A 26 -5.30 1.55 -21.68
CA GLN A 26 -5.35 2.27 -20.41
C GLN A 26 -6.64 3.09 -20.25
N ALA A 27 -7.16 3.68 -21.33
CA ALA A 27 -8.43 4.38 -21.30
C ALA A 27 -9.61 3.43 -20.95
N LEU A 28 -9.57 2.18 -21.43
CA LEU A 28 -10.55 1.16 -21.03
C LEU A 28 -10.42 0.78 -19.56
N ILE A 29 -9.22 0.79 -18.99
CA ILE A 29 -9.01 0.53 -17.56
C ILE A 29 -9.58 1.65 -16.70
N TYR A 30 -9.42 2.92 -17.08
CA TYR A 30 -10.08 4.03 -16.38
C TYR A 30 -11.59 3.86 -16.35
N GLN A 31 -12.21 3.47 -17.49
CA GLN A 31 -13.63 3.14 -17.52
C GLN A 31 -13.98 1.93 -16.65
N ALA A 32 -13.09 0.93 -16.55
CA ALA A 32 -13.30 -0.24 -15.71
C ALA A 32 -13.34 0.12 -14.22
N TRP A 33 -12.53 1.07 -13.77
CA TRP A 33 -12.58 1.56 -12.38
C TRP A 33 -13.85 2.34 -12.04
N GLU A 34 -14.48 2.97 -13.03
CA GLU A 34 -15.76 3.68 -12.88
C GLU A 34 -16.97 2.77 -13.11
N ALA A 35 -16.76 1.51 -13.47
CA ALA A 35 -17.83 0.59 -13.81
C ALA A 35 -18.71 0.27 -12.60
N ARG A 36 -20.02 0.22 -12.82
CA ARG A 36 -21.02 -0.02 -11.76
C ARG A 36 -21.02 -1.48 -11.25
N THR A 37 -20.49 -2.41 -12.03
CA THR A 37 -20.48 -3.85 -11.70
C THR A 37 -19.14 -4.48 -12.03
N GLN A 38 -18.74 -5.48 -11.24
CA GLN A 38 -17.53 -6.28 -11.48
C GLN A 38 -17.52 -6.92 -12.88
N ARG A 39 -18.69 -7.36 -13.37
CA ARG A 39 -18.82 -7.92 -14.72
C ARG A 39 -18.47 -6.92 -15.81
N GLN A 40 -18.91 -5.66 -15.67
CA GLN A 40 -18.55 -4.60 -16.62
C GLN A 40 -17.08 -4.27 -16.56
N ALA A 41 -16.51 -4.15 -15.34
CA ALA A 41 -15.07 -3.93 -15.14
C ALA A 41 -14.24 -5.03 -15.83
N ALA A 42 -14.59 -6.29 -15.59
CA ALA A 42 -13.89 -7.43 -16.19
C ALA A 42 -13.98 -7.44 -17.73
N ALA A 43 -15.17 -7.11 -18.31
CA ALA A 43 -15.33 -7.05 -19.75
C ALA A 43 -14.43 -5.97 -20.38
N LEU A 44 -14.32 -4.80 -19.74
CA LEU A 44 -13.44 -3.71 -20.19
C LEU A 44 -11.96 -4.10 -20.07
N ALA A 45 -11.57 -4.75 -18.98
CA ALA A 45 -10.21 -5.24 -18.78
C ALA A 45 -9.80 -6.28 -19.84
N ARG A 46 -10.69 -7.21 -20.20
CA ARG A 46 -10.41 -8.17 -21.29
C ARG A 46 -10.23 -7.48 -22.63
N ARG A 47 -11.07 -6.51 -22.96
CA ARG A 47 -10.90 -5.72 -24.17
C ARG A 47 -9.58 -4.93 -24.18
N ALA A 48 -9.14 -4.44 -23.03
CA ALA A 48 -7.83 -3.80 -22.91
C ALA A 48 -6.69 -4.77 -23.24
N LEU A 49 -6.77 -6.03 -22.79
CA LEU A 49 -5.79 -7.07 -23.12
C LEU A 49 -5.81 -7.51 -24.60
N GLU A 50 -6.97 -7.47 -25.27
CA GLU A 50 -7.08 -7.71 -26.71
C GLU A 50 -6.33 -6.64 -27.51
N MET A 51 -6.32 -5.39 -27.02
CA MET A 51 -5.64 -4.26 -27.66
C MET A 51 -4.16 -4.20 -27.33
N PHE A 52 -3.83 -4.44 -26.06
CA PHE A 52 -2.47 -4.39 -25.52
C PHE A 52 -2.28 -5.49 -24.46
N PRO A 53 -1.72 -6.65 -24.82
CA PRO A 53 -1.55 -7.80 -23.92
C PRO A 53 -0.69 -7.49 -22.69
N ASP A 54 0.17 -6.45 -22.75
CA ASP A 54 1.03 -6.02 -21.66
C ASP A 54 0.39 -4.92 -20.78
N CYS A 55 -0.94 -4.76 -20.83
CA CYS A 55 -1.70 -3.88 -19.95
C CYS A 55 -1.76 -4.45 -18.52
N ALA A 56 -0.80 -4.10 -17.67
CA ALA A 56 -0.68 -4.63 -16.30
C ALA A 56 -1.91 -4.34 -15.43
N ASP A 57 -2.53 -3.16 -15.58
CA ASP A 57 -3.75 -2.81 -14.84
C ASP A 57 -4.96 -3.66 -15.22
N ALA A 58 -5.01 -4.20 -16.43
CA ALA A 58 -6.09 -5.09 -16.83
C ALA A 58 -6.10 -6.37 -15.98
N TYR A 59 -4.93 -6.94 -15.71
CA TYR A 59 -4.81 -8.08 -14.79
C TYR A 59 -5.18 -7.71 -13.36
N THR A 60 -4.83 -6.50 -12.92
CA THR A 60 -5.22 -5.99 -11.60
C THR A 60 -6.74 -5.86 -11.46
N VAL A 61 -7.41 -5.34 -12.49
CA VAL A 61 -8.88 -5.27 -12.53
C VAL A 61 -9.51 -6.67 -12.52
N LEU A 62 -8.99 -7.59 -13.33
CA LEU A 62 -9.48 -8.98 -13.38
C LEU A 62 -9.30 -9.69 -12.04
N ALA A 63 -8.17 -9.48 -11.36
CA ALA A 63 -7.93 -10.04 -10.03
C ALA A 63 -8.99 -9.57 -9.01
N GLY A 64 -9.37 -8.30 -9.02
CA GLY A 64 -10.42 -7.77 -8.14
C GLY A 64 -11.84 -8.15 -8.55
N ALA A 65 -12.09 -8.35 -9.86
CA ALA A 65 -13.44 -8.55 -10.39
C ALA A 65 -13.86 -10.02 -10.52
N GLU A 66 -12.93 -10.94 -10.71
CA GLU A 66 -13.23 -12.33 -11.08
C GLU A 66 -12.60 -13.39 -10.19
N ALA A 67 -11.48 -13.10 -9.52
CA ALA A 67 -10.83 -14.06 -8.66
C ALA A 67 -11.73 -14.46 -7.49
N ARG A 68 -11.92 -15.76 -7.29
CA ARG A 68 -12.73 -16.36 -6.24
C ARG A 68 -11.90 -16.85 -5.06
N SER A 69 -10.58 -16.82 -5.21
CA SER A 69 -9.62 -17.22 -4.19
C SER A 69 -8.36 -16.35 -4.26
N ALA A 70 -7.60 -16.31 -3.17
CA ALA A 70 -6.31 -15.64 -3.15
C ALA A 70 -5.33 -16.26 -4.17
N GLU A 71 -5.43 -17.56 -4.46
CA GLU A 71 -4.58 -18.23 -5.44
C GLU A 71 -4.93 -17.80 -6.88
N GLU A 72 -6.21 -17.68 -7.22
CA GLU A 72 -6.62 -17.15 -8.52
C GLU A 72 -6.18 -15.68 -8.70
N ALA A 73 -6.37 -14.86 -7.67
CA ALA A 73 -5.91 -13.47 -7.68
C ALA A 73 -4.39 -13.37 -7.84
N ARG A 74 -3.63 -14.23 -7.14
CA ARG A 74 -2.17 -14.30 -7.24
C ARG A 74 -1.70 -14.51 -8.68
N VAL A 75 -2.29 -15.48 -9.38
CA VAL A 75 -1.94 -15.76 -10.78
C VAL A 75 -2.17 -14.54 -11.66
N LEU A 76 -3.30 -13.86 -11.50
CA LEU A 76 -3.59 -12.65 -12.27
C LEU A 76 -2.62 -11.51 -11.94
N TYR A 77 -2.30 -11.30 -10.67
CA TYR A 77 -1.30 -10.28 -10.30
C TYR A 77 0.10 -10.62 -10.80
N GLU A 78 0.50 -11.91 -10.82
CA GLU A 78 1.77 -12.33 -11.44
C GLU A 78 1.82 -11.97 -12.93
N HIS A 79 0.74 -12.28 -13.67
CA HIS A 79 0.63 -11.87 -15.08
C HIS A 79 0.72 -10.35 -15.23
N GLY A 80 0.10 -9.58 -14.33
CA GLY A 80 0.20 -8.12 -14.31
C GLY A 80 1.62 -7.61 -14.05
N VAL A 81 2.34 -8.22 -13.12
CA VAL A 81 3.75 -7.89 -12.85
C VAL A 81 4.62 -8.20 -14.06
N ASP A 82 4.42 -9.35 -14.71
CA ASP A 82 5.20 -9.73 -15.89
C ASP A 82 4.86 -8.86 -17.10
N ALA A 83 3.58 -8.52 -17.31
CA ALA A 83 3.14 -7.59 -18.33
C ALA A 83 3.80 -6.21 -18.15
N GLY A 84 3.75 -5.65 -16.94
CA GLY A 84 4.40 -4.37 -16.65
C GLY A 84 5.92 -4.39 -16.83
N ARG A 85 6.57 -5.52 -16.52
CA ARG A 85 8.01 -5.68 -16.79
C ARG A 85 8.32 -5.68 -18.29
N ARG A 86 7.49 -6.34 -19.11
CA ARG A 86 7.69 -6.36 -20.57
C ARG A 86 7.44 -4.99 -21.17
N SER A 87 6.37 -4.32 -20.75
CA SER A 87 6.00 -2.99 -21.24
C SER A 87 7.09 -1.96 -20.94
N LEU A 88 7.62 -1.92 -19.71
CA LEU A 88 8.65 -0.96 -19.30
C LEU A 88 10.05 -1.31 -19.85
N GLY A 89 10.37 -2.61 -19.90
CA GLY A 89 11.70 -3.08 -20.30
C GLY A 89 12.78 -2.90 -19.22
N LYS A 90 13.81 -3.75 -19.27
CA LYS A 90 14.85 -3.79 -18.23
C LYS A 90 15.61 -2.47 -18.05
N ALA A 91 15.96 -1.81 -19.15
CA ALA A 91 16.73 -0.57 -19.09
C ALA A 91 15.99 0.52 -18.31
N PHE A 92 14.67 0.60 -18.46
CA PHE A 92 13.83 1.55 -17.73
C PHE A 92 13.89 1.35 -16.20
N PHE A 93 13.89 0.11 -15.74
CA PHE A 93 14.03 -0.19 -14.30
C PHE A 93 15.38 0.26 -13.73
N ASP A 94 16.45 0.09 -14.51
CA ASP A 94 17.80 0.45 -14.07
C ASP A 94 17.98 1.97 -14.04
N GLU A 95 17.40 2.70 -15.01
CA GLU A 95 17.51 4.15 -15.15
C GLU A 95 16.64 4.92 -14.14
N HIS A 96 15.44 4.41 -13.83
CA HIS A 96 14.43 5.16 -13.07
C HIS A 96 14.18 4.60 -11.66
N ARG A 97 15.06 3.74 -11.16
CA ARG A 97 14.99 3.22 -9.78
C ARG A 97 14.92 4.37 -8.78
N GLY A 98 13.97 4.31 -7.86
CA GLY A 98 13.74 5.34 -6.85
C GLY A 98 12.71 6.41 -7.23
N TYR A 99 12.29 6.49 -8.50
CA TYR A 99 11.39 7.53 -9.00
C TYR A 99 10.09 6.98 -9.63
N PHE A 100 9.81 5.70 -9.47
CA PHE A 100 8.76 5.00 -10.21
C PHE A 100 7.39 5.65 -10.07
N TRP A 101 6.96 6.01 -8.87
CA TRP A 101 5.62 6.57 -8.70
C TRP A 101 5.42 7.93 -9.39
N GLY A 102 6.49 8.69 -9.57
CA GLY A 102 6.46 9.95 -10.31
C GLY A 102 6.10 9.79 -11.79
N MET A 103 6.27 8.59 -12.33
CA MET A 103 5.99 8.26 -13.74
C MET A 103 4.67 7.51 -13.85
N ILE A 104 3.75 8.00 -14.67
CA ILE A 104 2.39 7.42 -14.78
C ILE A 104 2.45 5.99 -15.35
N GLU A 105 3.31 5.76 -16.31
CA GLU A 105 3.50 4.47 -16.99
C GLU A 105 3.99 3.34 -16.08
N THR A 106 4.61 3.65 -14.94
CA THR A 106 5.07 2.64 -13.98
C THR A 106 4.00 2.20 -12.99
N ARG A 107 2.97 3.03 -12.78
CA ARG A 107 1.93 2.79 -11.78
C ARG A 107 1.16 1.49 -11.97
N PRO A 108 0.85 1.04 -13.22
CA PRO A 108 0.24 -0.28 -13.46
C PRO A 108 1.07 -1.43 -12.88
N TYR A 109 2.38 -1.43 -13.13
CA TYR A 109 3.30 -2.42 -12.54
C TYR A 109 3.32 -2.35 -11.01
N MET A 110 3.39 -1.15 -10.44
CA MET A 110 3.43 -0.95 -8.98
C MET A 110 2.14 -1.45 -8.32
N ARG A 111 0.97 -1.22 -8.93
CA ARG A 111 -0.32 -1.74 -8.43
C ARG A 111 -0.39 -3.27 -8.48
N ALA A 112 -0.02 -3.86 -9.62
CA ALA A 112 0.00 -5.30 -9.77
C ALA A 112 0.94 -5.98 -8.76
N ARG A 113 2.14 -5.42 -8.56
CA ARG A 113 3.12 -5.93 -7.60
C ARG A 113 2.65 -5.83 -6.15
N ARG A 114 1.96 -4.74 -5.78
CA ARG A 114 1.32 -4.61 -4.46
C ARG A 114 0.26 -5.68 -4.26
N GLY A 115 -0.66 -5.85 -5.23
CA GLY A 115 -1.69 -6.89 -5.15
C GLY A 115 -1.11 -8.29 -5.02
N LEU A 116 0.00 -8.58 -5.74
CA LEU A 116 0.72 -9.84 -5.60
C LEU A 116 1.28 -10.03 -4.19
N ALA A 117 1.90 -9.00 -3.61
CA ALA A 117 2.43 -9.06 -2.25
C ALA A 117 1.33 -9.36 -1.22
N ASP A 118 0.15 -8.77 -1.38
CA ASP A 118 -0.99 -8.98 -0.47
C ASP A 118 -1.56 -10.40 -0.61
N CYS A 119 -1.70 -10.92 -1.84
CA CYS A 119 -2.11 -12.31 -2.08
C CYS A 119 -1.11 -13.32 -1.50
N LEU A 120 0.19 -13.11 -1.70
CA LEU A 120 1.23 -13.96 -1.14
C LEU A 120 1.19 -13.99 0.39
N TRP A 121 0.92 -12.84 1.02
CA TRP A 121 0.74 -12.78 2.47
C TRP A 121 -0.45 -13.61 2.93
N ALA A 122 -1.60 -13.45 2.29
CA ALA A 122 -2.83 -14.19 2.58
C ALA A 122 -2.67 -15.71 2.38
N LEU A 123 -1.85 -16.13 1.42
CA LEU A 123 -1.52 -17.54 1.14
C LEU A 123 -0.44 -18.12 2.06
N GLY A 124 0.06 -17.37 3.03
CA GLY A 124 1.13 -17.81 3.93
C GLY A 124 2.54 -17.81 3.30
N ARG A 125 2.69 -17.36 2.05
CA ARG A 125 3.99 -17.21 1.36
C ARG A 125 4.70 -15.92 1.84
N LYS A 126 4.90 -15.86 3.15
CA LYS A 126 5.29 -14.66 3.90
C LYS A 126 6.59 -14.02 3.38
N ARG A 127 7.64 -14.82 3.14
CA ARG A 127 8.95 -14.31 2.67
C ARG A 127 8.86 -13.66 1.28
N GLU A 128 8.11 -14.28 0.37
CA GLU A 128 7.93 -13.76 -0.98
C GLU A 128 7.15 -12.44 -0.94
N SER A 129 6.12 -12.37 -0.11
CA SER A 129 5.39 -11.13 0.14
C SER A 129 6.32 -9.99 0.59
N LEU A 130 7.23 -10.23 1.55
CA LEU A 130 8.22 -9.24 1.99
C LEU A 130 9.09 -8.76 0.82
N THR A 131 9.63 -9.70 0.01
CA THR A 131 10.47 -9.37 -1.15
C THR A 131 9.76 -8.42 -2.13
N HIS A 132 8.46 -8.62 -2.35
CA HIS A 132 7.69 -7.71 -3.21
C HIS A 132 7.49 -6.34 -2.58
N CYS A 133 7.20 -6.26 -1.29
CA CYS A 133 7.06 -4.98 -0.57
C CYS A 133 8.38 -4.20 -0.51
N GLU A 134 9.47 -4.87 -0.17
CA GLU A 134 10.81 -4.26 -0.12
C GLU A 134 11.21 -3.67 -1.47
N ALA A 135 10.98 -4.41 -2.54
CA ALA A 135 11.28 -3.93 -3.88
C ALA A 135 10.34 -2.80 -4.36
N LEU A 136 9.10 -2.70 -3.84
CA LEU A 136 8.23 -1.55 -4.09
C LEU A 136 8.79 -0.29 -3.43
N LEU A 137 9.29 -0.38 -2.20
CA LEU A 137 9.94 0.75 -1.53
C LEU A 137 11.28 1.12 -2.18
N GLU A 138 12.03 0.15 -2.69
CA GLU A 138 13.27 0.41 -3.44
C GLU A 138 13.00 1.19 -4.75
N LEU A 139 11.89 0.87 -5.43
CA LEU A 139 11.47 1.57 -6.64
C LEU A 139 10.86 2.94 -6.37
N ASN A 140 10.27 3.14 -5.19
CA ASN A 140 9.62 4.37 -4.77
C ASN A 140 9.82 4.62 -3.28
N PRO A 141 10.98 5.16 -2.85
CA PRO A 141 11.28 5.43 -1.45
C PRO A 141 10.34 6.42 -0.77
N ASP A 142 9.73 7.35 -1.52
CA ASP A 142 8.72 8.30 -1.01
C ASP A 142 7.41 7.59 -0.59
N ASP A 143 7.25 6.34 -1.00
CA ASP A 143 6.14 5.46 -0.62
C ASP A 143 4.73 6.06 -0.80
N ASN A 144 4.46 6.61 -1.95
CA ASN A 144 3.14 7.15 -2.28
C ASN A 144 2.00 6.11 -2.23
N GLN A 145 2.35 4.82 -2.20
CA GLN A 145 1.38 3.73 -2.08
C GLN A 145 1.10 3.31 -0.63
N GLY A 146 1.88 3.77 0.35
CA GLY A 146 1.76 3.39 1.75
C GLY A 146 2.19 1.94 2.04
N ILE A 147 3.16 1.42 1.28
CA ILE A 147 3.69 0.06 1.42
C ILE A 147 4.36 -0.13 2.78
N ARG A 148 5.03 0.92 3.31
CA ARG A 148 5.74 0.88 4.59
C ARG A 148 4.87 0.42 5.75
N HIS A 149 3.59 0.81 5.79
CA HIS A 149 2.68 0.41 6.87
C HIS A 149 2.41 -1.10 6.86
N GLY A 150 2.07 -1.65 5.69
CA GLY A 150 1.87 -3.09 5.53
C GLY A 150 3.16 -3.89 5.75
N LEU A 151 4.30 -3.38 5.29
CA LEU A 151 5.61 -4.03 5.49
C LEU A 151 6.03 -4.02 6.96
N LEU A 152 5.79 -2.91 7.69
CA LEU A 152 6.04 -2.83 9.13
C LEU A 152 5.23 -3.87 9.90
N SER A 153 3.93 -3.98 9.62
CA SER A 153 3.07 -5.01 10.20
C SER A 153 3.64 -6.43 9.94
N ARG A 154 4.01 -6.72 8.70
CA ARG A 154 4.58 -8.03 8.30
C ARG A 154 5.91 -8.33 8.99
N TYR A 155 6.80 -7.35 9.11
CA TYR A 155 8.05 -7.51 9.86
C TYR A 155 7.79 -7.83 11.32
N LEU A 156 6.93 -7.06 11.98
CA LEU A 156 6.62 -7.26 13.40
C LEU A 156 5.90 -8.61 13.63
N THR A 157 4.98 -9.01 12.76
CA THR A 157 4.32 -10.32 12.84
C THR A 157 5.31 -11.49 12.71
N LEU A 158 6.37 -11.32 11.93
CA LEU A 158 7.40 -12.34 11.73
C LEU A 158 8.59 -12.24 12.71
N GLY A 159 8.56 -11.30 13.65
CA GLY A 159 9.69 -11.07 14.56
C GLY A 159 10.93 -10.48 13.88
N ASN A 160 10.78 -9.88 12.70
CA ASN A 160 11.89 -9.21 12.02
C ASN A 160 12.07 -7.77 12.56
N ASP A 161 12.53 -7.68 13.81
CA ASP A 161 12.73 -6.42 14.51
C ASP A 161 13.82 -5.55 13.87
N THR A 162 14.77 -6.16 13.15
CA THR A 162 15.79 -5.43 12.38
C THR A 162 15.17 -4.71 11.18
N GLY A 163 14.29 -5.38 10.44
CA GLY A 163 13.55 -4.79 9.32
C GLY A 163 12.62 -3.66 9.80
N ALA A 164 11.89 -3.88 10.90
CA ALA A 164 11.05 -2.85 11.52
C ALA A 164 11.85 -1.62 11.93
N ALA A 165 13.01 -1.81 12.58
CA ALA A 165 13.88 -0.70 12.98
C ALA A 165 14.43 0.09 11.80
N ARG A 166 14.69 -0.57 10.66
CA ARG A 166 15.10 0.11 9.43
C ARG A 166 13.97 1.02 8.93
N LEU A 167 12.72 0.53 8.87
CA LEU A 167 11.58 1.35 8.46
C LEU A 167 11.38 2.57 9.38
N PHE A 168 11.49 2.39 10.70
CA PHE A 168 11.40 3.52 11.63
C PHE A 168 12.47 4.59 11.43
N ARG A 169 13.65 4.20 11.00
CA ARG A 169 14.72 5.14 10.66
C ARG A 169 14.48 5.82 9.32
N ASP A 170 14.11 5.03 8.31
CA ASP A 170 13.96 5.50 6.93
C ASP A 170 12.72 6.42 6.79
N TYR A 171 11.69 6.22 7.64
CA TYR A 171 10.46 7.02 7.70
C TYR A 171 10.27 7.65 9.08
N ALA A 172 11.32 8.28 9.62
CA ALA A 172 11.34 8.83 10.99
C ALA A 172 10.26 9.90 11.27
N HIS A 173 9.73 10.53 10.23
CA HIS A 173 8.70 11.57 10.34
C HIS A 173 7.26 11.03 10.24
N ASP A 174 7.07 9.72 10.10
CA ASP A 174 5.75 9.12 10.04
C ASP A 174 5.10 9.12 11.44
N ALA A 175 4.09 9.96 11.61
CA ALA A 175 3.33 10.12 12.85
C ALA A 175 1.99 9.34 12.83
N SER A 176 1.80 8.39 11.92
CA SER A 176 0.61 7.53 11.88
C SER A 176 0.54 6.61 13.11
N ALA A 177 -0.68 6.17 13.45
CA ALA A 177 -0.86 5.15 14.49
C ALA A 177 -0.04 3.88 14.20
N ALA A 178 0.13 3.51 12.92
CA ALA A 178 0.97 2.40 12.50
C ALA A 178 2.41 2.51 12.99
N PHE A 179 3.00 3.69 12.90
CA PHE A 179 4.38 3.92 13.33
C PHE A 179 4.48 4.17 14.83
N LEU A 180 3.64 5.03 15.38
CA LEU A 180 3.73 5.41 16.80
C LEU A 180 3.50 4.22 17.73
N TRP A 181 2.41 3.48 17.57
CA TRP A 181 2.08 2.34 18.42
C TRP A 181 2.99 1.14 18.18
N SER A 182 3.46 0.93 16.96
CA SER A 182 4.38 -0.15 16.65
C SER A 182 5.79 0.08 17.17
N ARG A 183 6.19 1.34 17.39
CA ARG A 183 7.45 1.67 18.03
C ARG A 183 7.45 1.17 19.48
N VAL A 184 6.36 1.36 20.21
CA VAL A 184 6.20 0.83 21.58
C VAL A 184 6.43 -0.69 21.60
N LEU A 185 5.81 -1.43 20.67
CA LEU A 185 5.99 -2.87 20.59
C LEU A 185 7.45 -3.26 20.32
N LEU A 186 8.12 -2.56 19.43
CA LEU A 186 9.53 -2.85 19.10
C LEU A 186 10.45 -2.62 20.32
N ASP A 187 10.25 -1.52 21.05
CA ASP A 187 11.06 -1.21 22.24
C ASP A 187 10.86 -2.26 23.35
N LEU A 188 9.62 -2.69 23.56
CA LEU A 188 9.32 -3.78 24.52
C LEU A 188 10.00 -5.09 24.13
N ARG A 189 9.97 -5.47 22.84
CA ARG A 189 10.67 -6.67 22.34
C ARG A 189 12.18 -6.60 22.54
N ARG A 190 12.74 -5.39 22.55
CA ARG A 190 14.17 -5.15 22.83
C ARG A 190 14.51 -5.04 24.29
N GLY A 191 13.51 -5.12 25.16
CA GLY A 191 13.66 -4.99 26.61
C GLY A 191 13.85 -3.54 27.08
N ASP A 192 13.66 -2.55 26.19
CA ASP A 192 13.79 -1.12 26.51
C ASP A 192 12.46 -0.54 27.00
N GLN A 193 12.13 -0.80 28.26
CA GLN A 193 10.89 -0.28 28.88
C GLN A 193 10.91 1.24 29.06
N VAL A 194 12.07 1.88 29.11
CA VAL A 194 12.16 3.35 29.24
C VAL A 194 11.72 3.98 27.93
N ALA A 195 12.33 3.56 26.81
CA ALA A 195 11.93 4.04 25.49
C ALA A 195 10.47 3.69 25.17
N ALA A 196 10.00 2.49 25.58
CA ALA A 196 8.60 2.09 25.39
C ALA A 196 7.62 3.05 26.08
N LYS A 197 7.92 3.52 27.32
CA LYS A 197 7.09 4.51 28.03
C LYS A 197 7.08 5.86 27.29
N GLU A 198 8.23 6.34 26.88
CA GLU A 198 8.34 7.60 26.12
C GLU A 198 7.53 7.53 24.81
N HIS A 199 7.69 6.43 24.06
CA HIS A 199 6.93 6.25 22.81
C HIS A 199 5.44 5.99 23.05
N LEU A 200 5.04 5.40 24.19
CA LEU A 200 3.62 5.27 24.54
C LEU A 200 2.95 6.63 24.73
N VAL A 201 3.63 7.59 25.35
CA VAL A 201 3.11 8.97 25.47
C VAL A 201 2.87 9.57 24.08
N LEU A 202 3.83 9.43 23.16
CA LEU A 202 3.68 9.92 21.79
C LEU A 202 2.56 9.19 21.02
N ALA A 203 2.42 7.89 21.23
CA ALA A 203 1.38 7.07 20.61
C ALA A 203 -0.02 7.46 21.12
N MET A 204 -0.15 7.74 22.41
CA MET A 204 -1.39 8.21 23.03
C MET A 204 -1.76 9.62 22.57
N ASP A 205 -0.79 10.51 22.38
CA ASP A 205 -1.01 11.85 21.83
C ASP A 205 -1.45 11.80 20.36
N GLY A 206 -0.76 10.98 19.55
CA GLY A 206 -1.03 10.85 18.12
C GLY A 206 -2.36 10.14 17.81
N ASN A 207 -2.70 9.08 18.51
CA ASN A 207 -4.01 8.40 18.37
C ASN A 207 -4.44 7.69 19.66
N PRO A 208 -5.17 8.37 20.56
CA PRO A 208 -5.63 7.79 21.84
C PRO A 208 -6.68 6.69 21.66
N HIS A 209 -7.31 6.61 20.50
CA HIS A 209 -8.37 5.61 20.25
C HIS A 209 -7.87 4.17 20.23
N VAL A 210 -6.60 3.94 19.88
CA VAL A 210 -5.96 2.61 19.85
C VAL A 210 -5.97 1.98 21.24
N ALA A 211 -5.68 2.77 22.30
CA ALA A 211 -5.68 2.30 23.68
C ALA A 211 -6.99 1.64 24.10
N GLY A 212 -8.13 2.16 23.63
CA GLY A 212 -9.44 1.62 23.95
C GLY A 212 -9.69 0.20 23.42
N PHE A 213 -9.01 -0.19 22.34
CA PHE A 213 -9.05 -1.54 21.80
C PHE A 213 -8.17 -2.49 22.64
N PHE A 214 -6.96 -2.10 22.98
CA PHE A 214 -6.06 -2.90 23.83
C PHE A 214 -6.60 -3.09 25.25
N ALA A 215 -7.25 -2.07 25.82
CA ALA A 215 -7.92 -2.17 27.11
C ALA A 215 -9.23 -2.98 27.07
N GLY A 216 -9.60 -3.59 25.94
CA GLY A 216 -10.85 -4.35 25.80
C GLY A 216 -12.14 -3.52 25.87
N LYS A 217 -12.04 -2.19 25.98
CA LYS A 217 -13.19 -1.26 26.05
C LYS A 217 -13.90 -1.08 24.70
N ARG A 218 -13.25 -1.49 23.61
CA ARG A 218 -13.77 -1.39 22.24
C ARG A 218 -13.50 -2.66 21.45
N LYS A 219 -14.38 -2.97 20.51
CA LYS A 219 -14.20 -4.04 19.52
C LYS A 219 -14.11 -3.45 18.13
N PRO A 220 -13.24 -4.00 17.23
CA PRO A 220 -13.23 -3.62 15.83
C PRO A 220 -14.62 -3.87 15.21
N PRO A 221 -15.07 -3.01 14.28
CA PRO A 221 -16.31 -3.24 13.54
C PRO A 221 -16.15 -4.42 12.58
N ALA A 222 -17.28 -5.05 12.20
CA ALA A 222 -17.27 -6.16 11.25
C ALA A 222 -16.80 -5.74 9.84
N ARG A 223 -17.05 -4.49 9.45
CA ARG A 223 -16.55 -3.90 8.20
C ARG A 223 -15.53 -2.83 8.52
N LEU A 224 -14.35 -2.94 7.90
CA LEU A 224 -13.30 -1.94 8.05
C LEU A 224 -13.68 -0.63 7.35
N PRO A 225 -13.25 0.52 7.89
CA PRO A 225 -13.48 1.81 7.26
C PRO A 225 -12.70 1.93 5.94
N GLU A 226 -13.32 2.56 4.95
CA GLU A 226 -12.71 2.83 3.65
C GLU A 226 -11.79 4.06 3.69
N HIS A 227 -12.06 4.97 4.63
CA HIS A 227 -11.32 6.22 4.80
C HIS A 227 -11.04 6.49 6.27
N TYR A 228 -9.94 7.14 6.54
CA TYR A 228 -9.57 7.62 7.87
C TYR A 228 -8.85 8.97 7.78
N SER A 229 -8.78 9.67 8.90
CA SER A 229 -7.92 10.83 9.11
C SER A 229 -6.90 10.52 10.20
N PRO A 230 -5.68 11.09 10.13
CA PRO A 230 -4.69 10.91 11.19
C PRO A 230 -5.27 11.24 12.57
N GLY A 231 -5.04 10.38 13.55
CA GLY A 231 -5.52 10.52 14.92
C GLY A 231 -6.99 10.16 15.15
N ASP A 232 -7.75 9.79 14.11
CA ASP A 232 -9.16 9.45 14.26
C ASP A 232 -9.40 7.98 14.67
N ARG A 233 -10.66 7.67 14.98
CA ARG A 233 -11.07 6.31 15.36
C ARG A 233 -10.92 5.30 14.23
N ASN A 234 -11.08 5.71 12.99
CA ASN A 234 -10.96 4.83 11.84
C ASN A 234 -9.53 4.39 11.63
N GLU A 235 -8.55 5.30 11.81
CA GLU A 235 -7.14 4.95 11.81
C GLU A 235 -6.82 3.91 12.89
N ALA A 236 -7.35 4.09 14.12
CA ALA A 236 -7.17 3.11 15.19
C ALA A 236 -7.76 1.73 14.83
N VAL A 237 -8.94 1.68 14.19
CA VAL A 237 -9.53 0.44 13.70
C VAL A 237 -8.61 -0.24 12.70
N LEU A 238 -8.07 0.50 11.73
CA LEU A 238 -7.14 -0.03 10.72
C LEU A 238 -5.83 -0.48 11.35
N TYR A 239 -5.33 0.26 12.35
CA TYR A 239 -4.17 -0.17 13.11
C TYR A 239 -4.39 -1.54 13.76
N ILE A 240 -5.46 -1.69 14.52
CA ILE A 240 -5.78 -2.97 15.18
C ILE A 240 -5.96 -4.10 14.16
N ALA A 241 -6.67 -3.85 13.06
CA ALA A 241 -6.88 -4.84 12.02
C ALA A 241 -5.58 -5.37 11.40
N ASN A 242 -4.56 -4.51 11.28
CA ASN A 242 -3.30 -4.88 10.64
C ASN A 242 -2.20 -5.32 11.62
N PHE A 243 -2.22 -4.87 12.87
CA PHE A 243 -1.11 -5.05 13.81
C PHE A 243 -1.43 -5.94 15.02
N ALA A 244 -2.70 -6.32 15.24
CA ALA A 244 -3.07 -7.15 16.40
C ALA A 244 -2.30 -8.48 16.42
N GLU A 245 -2.05 -9.12 15.28
CA GLU A 245 -1.28 -10.38 15.20
C GLU A 245 0.15 -10.19 15.75
N ALA A 246 0.79 -9.08 15.45
CA ALA A 246 2.15 -8.78 15.95
C ALA A 246 2.18 -8.58 17.48
N TRP A 247 1.16 -7.91 18.03
CA TRP A 247 1.03 -7.74 19.48
C TRP A 247 0.71 -9.07 20.19
N LEU A 248 -0.22 -9.86 19.65
CA LEU A 248 -0.58 -11.17 20.18
C LEU A 248 0.59 -12.17 20.16
N ALA A 249 1.51 -12.02 19.21
CA ALA A 249 2.75 -12.78 19.15
C ALA A 249 3.79 -12.36 20.22
N SER A 250 3.48 -11.34 21.04
CA SER A 250 4.37 -10.79 22.08
C SER A 250 3.60 -10.63 23.39
N PRO A 251 3.29 -11.75 24.12
CA PRO A 251 2.43 -11.73 25.32
C PRO A 251 2.93 -10.74 26.39
N ASP A 252 4.24 -10.77 26.69
CA ASP A 252 4.84 -9.88 27.70
C ASP A 252 4.65 -8.38 27.34
N ALA A 253 4.69 -8.05 26.06
CA ALA A 253 4.43 -6.69 25.60
C ALA A 253 2.95 -6.30 25.72
N MET A 254 2.05 -7.26 25.49
CA MET A 254 0.62 -7.06 25.71
C MET A 254 0.28 -6.86 27.18
N ASP A 255 0.84 -7.68 28.07
CA ASP A 255 0.63 -7.56 29.51
C ASP A 255 1.14 -6.21 30.01
N TRP A 256 2.37 -5.84 29.64
CA TRP A 256 2.93 -4.54 29.97
C TRP A 256 2.04 -3.39 29.51
N LEU A 257 1.59 -3.41 28.24
CA LEU A 257 0.74 -2.35 27.69
C LEU A 257 -0.59 -2.26 28.46
N THR A 258 -1.20 -3.41 28.77
CA THR A 258 -2.46 -3.45 29.50
C THR A 258 -2.32 -2.83 30.89
N ASP A 259 -1.22 -3.12 31.59
CA ASP A 259 -0.90 -2.53 32.90
C ASP A 259 -0.72 -1.02 32.83
N GLN A 260 -0.03 -0.51 31.78
CA GLN A 260 0.13 0.93 31.60
C GLN A 260 -1.19 1.66 31.27
N LEU A 261 -2.13 0.99 30.59
CA LEU A 261 -3.44 1.56 30.22
C LEU A 261 -4.50 1.47 31.35
N ALA A 262 -4.23 0.67 32.39
CA ALA A 262 -5.09 0.53 33.56
C ALA A 262 -4.82 1.60 34.63
N ASN A 263 -3.60 2.17 34.65
CA ASN A 263 -3.15 3.20 35.58
C ASN A 263 -3.37 4.60 34.99
#